data_039b77d1e57671e5e1d60358115db59c
#
_entry.id   039b77d1e57671e5e1d60358115db59c
#
_cell.length_a   1.000
_cell.length_b   1.000
_cell.length_c   1.000
_cell.angle_alpha   90.00
_cell.angle_beta   90.00
_cell.angle_gamma   90.00
#
_symmetry.space_group_name_H-M   'P 1'
#
loop_
_entity.id
_entity.type
_entity.pdbx_description
1 polymer ?
#
loop_
_entity_poly.entity_id
_entity_poly.type
_entity_poly.pdbx_seq_one_letter_code
_entity_poly.pdbx_strand_id
1 'polypeptide(L)'
;MLSFRVMLWYSNMMTIKEFENTYWYMSELKALAKSLKIPVDSKIRKDQLEALIIQFLKTGTANKKNSYRSKSRNRDILNNHTYVENFSNKKETWAFIHSEMDKRVRGLKPKSGAKYWLNRWIENKLSHGEKITYDDVICEYIRLNQTEGRLPQIPSCKFNNFISDYLTNEKNATRKEALEAWNKLKDMKAKKDYITWKKNKNT
;
A
#
# COMPACT_ATOMS: atom_id res chain seq x y z
N MET A 1 -13.41 10.43 -18.61
CA MET A 1 -13.68 8.99 -18.87
C MET A 1 -13.03 8.63 -20.20
N LEU A 2 -11.96 7.84 -20.19
CA LEU A 2 -11.35 7.31 -21.41
C LEU A 2 -12.30 6.30 -22.05
N SER A 3 -12.60 6.47 -23.36
CA SER A 3 -13.48 5.61 -24.13
C SER A 3 -12.99 4.16 -24.13
N PHE A 4 -13.90 3.19 -24.07
CA PHE A 4 -13.63 1.73 -24.07
C PHE A 4 -12.73 1.28 -25.24
N ARG A 5 -12.78 1.97 -26.39
CA ARG A 5 -11.88 1.74 -27.53
C ARG A 5 -10.43 2.16 -27.27
N VAL A 6 -10.21 3.21 -26.48
CA VAL A 6 -8.86 3.67 -26.10
C VAL A 6 -8.24 2.67 -25.12
N MET A 7 -9.00 2.04 -24.21
CA MET A 7 -8.53 1.02 -23.30
C MET A 7 -8.03 -0.26 -24.00
N LEU A 8 -8.70 -0.71 -25.05
CA LEU A 8 -8.29 -1.89 -25.84
C LEU A 8 -6.97 -1.64 -26.61
N TRP A 9 -6.73 -0.40 -27.04
CA TRP A 9 -5.50 -0.02 -27.73
C TRP A 9 -4.30 0.04 -26.77
N TYR A 10 -4.51 0.49 -25.52
CA TYR A 10 -3.48 0.52 -24.48
C TYR A 10 -3.03 -0.88 -24.05
N SER A 11 -3.88 -1.89 -24.10
CA SER A 11 -3.55 -3.24 -23.62
C SER A 11 -2.51 -3.96 -24.48
N ASN A 12 -2.38 -3.61 -25.77
CA ASN A 12 -1.43 -4.25 -26.69
C ASN A 12 -0.08 -3.54 -26.84
N MET A 13 0.10 -2.35 -26.26
CA MET A 13 1.32 -1.55 -26.48
C MET A 13 1.83 -0.81 -25.23
N MET A 14 1.22 -0.96 -24.04
CA MET A 14 1.68 -0.26 -22.84
C MET A 14 2.96 -0.87 -22.31
N THR A 15 4.01 -0.09 -22.25
CA THR A 15 5.27 -0.48 -21.60
C THR A 15 5.16 -0.42 -20.07
N ILE A 16 6.02 -1.17 -19.39
CA ILE A 16 6.11 -1.12 -17.91
C ILE A 16 6.41 0.31 -17.45
N LYS A 17 7.30 1.02 -18.13
CA LYS A 17 7.66 2.40 -17.80
C LYS A 17 6.48 3.36 -17.92
N GLU A 18 5.64 3.20 -18.93
CA GLU A 18 4.41 3.99 -19.07
C GLU A 18 3.42 3.68 -17.96
N PHE A 19 3.25 2.39 -17.61
CA PHE A 19 2.40 1.98 -16.51
C PHE A 19 2.87 2.59 -15.18
N GLU A 20 4.16 2.51 -14.86
CA GLU A 20 4.74 3.04 -13.63
C GLU A 20 4.68 4.58 -13.55
N ASN A 21 4.81 5.25 -14.70
CA ASN A 21 4.75 6.71 -14.83
C ASN A 21 3.33 7.27 -14.87
N THR A 22 2.31 6.42 -14.91
CA THR A 22 0.89 6.83 -14.89
C THR A 22 0.37 6.77 -13.46
N TYR A 23 -0.48 7.76 -13.09
CA TYR A 23 -1.24 7.68 -11.86
C TYR A 23 -2.55 6.96 -12.12
N TRP A 24 -2.71 5.80 -11.51
CA TRP A 24 -3.90 4.96 -11.67
C TRP A 24 -4.85 5.10 -10.49
N TYR A 25 -6.14 5.25 -10.77
CA TYR A 25 -7.18 4.99 -9.78
C TYR A 25 -7.49 3.49 -9.70
N MET A 26 -8.05 3.05 -8.57
CA MET A 26 -8.38 1.61 -8.40
C MET A 26 -9.37 1.09 -9.44
N SER A 27 -10.34 1.92 -9.83
CA SER A 27 -11.30 1.60 -10.90
C SER A 27 -10.62 1.39 -12.27
N GLU A 28 -9.64 2.22 -12.58
CA GLU A 28 -8.87 2.13 -13.84
C GLU A 28 -7.97 0.90 -13.85
N LEU A 29 -7.29 0.60 -12.73
CA LEU A 29 -6.51 -0.63 -12.58
C LEU A 29 -7.36 -1.90 -12.76
N LYS A 30 -8.57 -1.92 -12.17
CA LYS A 30 -9.50 -3.04 -12.36
C LYS A 30 -9.98 -3.17 -13.80
N ALA A 31 -10.27 -2.05 -14.47
CA ALA A 31 -10.65 -2.03 -15.87
C ALA A 31 -9.50 -2.51 -16.78
N LEU A 32 -8.27 -2.06 -16.52
CA LEU A 32 -7.07 -2.52 -17.23
C LEU A 32 -6.84 -4.01 -17.02
N ALA A 33 -6.90 -4.50 -15.79
CA ALA A 33 -6.74 -5.92 -15.49
C ALA A 33 -7.80 -6.78 -16.22
N LYS A 34 -9.04 -6.29 -16.27
CA LYS A 34 -10.13 -6.95 -17.04
C LYS A 34 -9.82 -7.00 -18.54
N SER A 35 -9.32 -5.91 -19.13
CA SER A 35 -8.95 -5.89 -20.55
C SER A 35 -7.77 -6.84 -20.86
N LEU A 36 -6.84 -6.99 -19.93
CA LEU A 36 -5.72 -7.93 -20.00
C LEU A 36 -6.12 -9.38 -19.65
N LYS A 37 -7.39 -9.64 -19.36
CA LYS A 37 -7.90 -10.95 -18.91
C LYS A 37 -7.23 -11.48 -17.64
N ILE A 38 -6.71 -10.60 -16.80
CA ILE A 38 -6.10 -10.94 -15.51
C ILE A 38 -7.22 -11.21 -14.50
N PRO A 39 -7.28 -12.41 -13.88
CA PRO A 39 -8.27 -12.70 -12.86
C PRO A 39 -7.99 -11.90 -11.58
N VAL A 40 -8.93 -11.04 -11.19
CA VAL A 40 -8.81 -10.14 -10.05
C VAL A 40 -9.80 -10.50 -8.96
N ASP A 41 -9.31 -10.62 -7.71
CA ASP A 41 -10.17 -10.78 -6.54
C ASP A 41 -10.87 -9.45 -6.21
N SER A 42 -12.14 -9.51 -5.76
CA SER A 42 -12.91 -8.31 -5.38
C SER A 42 -12.25 -7.50 -4.27
N LYS A 43 -11.52 -8.19 -3.37
CA LYS A 43 -10.83 -7.61 -2.20
C LYS A 43 -9.35 -7.28 -2.45
N ILE A 44 -8.87 -7.40 -3.70
CA ILE A 44 -7.47 -7.12 -4.01
C ILE A 44 -7.11 -5.67 -3.65
N ARG A 45 -5.95 -5.47 -3.03
CA ARG A 45 -5.44 -4.13 -2.73
C ARG A 45 -4.77 -3.51 -3.96
N LYS A 46 -4.66 -2.17 -3.96
CA LYS A 46 -4.08 -1.42 -5.05
C LYS A 46 -2.64 -1.86 -5.35
N ASP A 47 -1.80 -1.98 -4.33
CA ASP A 47 -0.41 -2.44 -4.45
C ASP A 47 -0.29 -3.84 -5.04
N GLN A 48 -1.17 -4.76 -4.65
CA GLN A 48 -1.22 -6.12 -5.20
C GLN A 48 -1.65 -6.13 -6.66
N LEU A 49 -2.63 -5.30 -7.01
CA LEU A 49 -3.13 -5.21 -8.39
C LEU A 49 -2.09 -4.56 -9.31
N GLU A 50 -1.42 -3.50 -8.86
CA GLU A 50 -0.30 -2.88 -9.57
C GLU A 50 0.82 -3.91 -9.83
N ALA A 51 1.23 -4.66 -8.81
CA ALA A 51 2.25 -5.71 -8.93
C ALA A 51 1.84 -6.84 -9.89
N LEU A 52 0.58 -7.25 -9.87
CA LEU A 52 0.04 -8.29 -10.75
C LEU A 52 0.03 -7.83 -12.22
N ILE A 53 -0.35 -6.58 -12.48
CA ILE A 53 -0.33 -6.00 -13.82
C ILE A 53 1.12 -5.85 -14.32
N ILE A 54 2.05 -5.37 -13.49
CA ILE A 54 3.48 -5.28 -13.84
C ILE A 54 4.05 -6.67 -14.16
N GLN A 55 3.70 -7.70 -13.36
CA GLN A 55 4.12 -9.07 -13.65
C GLN A 55 3.60 -9.52 -15.01
N PHE A 56 2.32 -9.27 -15.30
CA PHE A 56 1.73 -9.62 -16.60
C PHE A 56 2.43 -8.90 -17.75
N LEU A 57 2.70 -7.59 -17.62
CA LEU A 57 3.43 -6.83 -18.64
C LEU A 57 4.87 -7.34 -18.85
N LYS A 58 5.50 -7.95 -17.82
CA LYS A 58 6.84 -8.54 -17.91
C LYS A 58 6.87 -9.92 -18.55
N THR A 59 5.89 -10.77 -18.22
CA THR A 59 5.96 -12.22 -18.47
C THR A 59 4.84 -12.76 -19.36
N GLY A 60 3.85 -11.93 -19.70
CA GLY A 60 2.63 -12.36 -20.38
C GLY A 60 1.69 -13.21 -19.50
N THR A 61 2.08 -13.49 -18.25
CA THR A 61 1.32 -14.34 -17.33
C THR A 61 1.07 -13.62 -16.00
N ALA A 62 -0.13 -13.78 -15.45
CA ALA A 62 -0.50 -13.24 -14.15
C ALA A 62 -0.63 -14.40 -13.14
N ASN A 63 0.48 -14.77 -12.53
CA ASN A 63 0.43 -15.76 -11.45
C ASN A 63 -0.04 -15.07 -10.17
N LYS A 64 -1.20 -15.47 -9.65
CA LYS A 64 -1.61 -15.08 -8.29
C LYS A 64 -0.52 -15.58 -7.33
N LYS A 65 0.28 -14.67 -6.75
CA LYS A 65 1.01 -15.02 -5.53
C LYS A 65 -0.03 -15.49 -4.52
N ASN A 66 0.22 -16.66 -3.90
CA ASN A 66 -0.62 -17.16 -2.83
C ASN A 66 -0.70 -16.06 -1.74
N SER A 67 -1.74 -15.24 -1.79
CA SER A 67 -2.05 -14.40 -0.64
C SER A 67 -2.47 -15.33 0.49
N TYR A 68 -1.89 -15.15 1.67
CA TYR A 68 -2.36 -15.88 2.84
C TYR A 68 -3.89 -15.73 2.93
N ARG A 69 -4.58 -16.85 2.80
CA ARG A 69 -6.02 -16.91 3.05
C ARG A 69 -6.21 -17.50 4.44
N SER A 70 -6.96 -16.81 5.26
CA SER A 70 -7.46 -17.34 6.53
C SER A 70 -8.01 -18.75 6.33
N LYS A 71 -7.49 -19.70 7.10
CA LYS A 71 -7.86 -21.13 7.01
C LYS A 71 -9.23 -21.43 7.64
N SER A 72 -9.74 -20.53 8.48
CA SER A 72 -10.98 -20.71 9.25
C SER A 72 -11.91 -19.51 9.11
N ARG A 73 -13.23 -19.73 9.27
CA ARG A 73 -14.23 -18.67 9.42
C ARG A 73 -14.27 -18.10 10.85
N ASN A 74 -13.66 -18.80 11.79
CA ASN A 74 -13.62 -18.39 13.19
C ASN A 74 -12.61 -17.25 13.39
N ARG A 75 -12.92 -16.35 14.31
CA ARG A 75 -12.00 -15.28 14.73
C ARG A 75 -10.98 -15.86 15.70
N ASP A 76 -9.77 -15.34 15.64
CA ASP A 76 -8.78 -15.62 16.67
C ASP A 76 -9.27 -15.11 18.03
N ILE A 77 -8.95 -15.86 19.09
CA ILE A 77 -9.12 -15.39 20.46
C ILE A 77 -8.02 -14.36 20.74
N LEU A 78 -8.39 -13.16 21.15
CA LEU A 78 -7.43 -12.07 21.40
C LEU A 78 -6.74 -12.29 22.77
N ASN A 79 -5.62 -12.97 22.74
CA ASN A 79 -4.73 -13.21 23.88
C ASN A 79 -3.28 -13.24 23.37
N ASN A 80 -2.33 -12.81 24.20
CA ASN A 80 -0.91 -12.71 23.82
C ASN A 80 -0.33 -14.04 23.32
N HIS A 81 -0.74 -15.17 23.89
CA HIS A 81 -0.21 -16.50 23.56
C HIS A 81 -0.94 -17.19 22.39
N THR A 82 -2.04 -16.61 21.91
CA THR A 82 -2.82 -17.16 20.80
C THR A 82 -2.04 -17.00 19.49
N TYR A 83 -1.94 -18.08 18.72
CA TYR A 83 -1.39 -18.01 17.37
C TYR A 83 -2.32 -17.23 16.42
N VAL A 84 -1.70 -16.45 15.56
CA VAL A 84 -2.42 -15.67 14.54
C VAL A 84 -2.74 -16.58 13.35
N GLU A 85 -4.02 -16.89 13.20
CA GLU A 85 -4.53 -17.66 12.04
C GLU A 85 -5.43 -16.80 11.15
N ASN A 86 -6.20 -15.91 11.77
CA ASN A 86 -7.24 -15.10 11.12
C ASN A 86 -7.15 -13.63 11.53
N PHE A 87 -5.97 -13.04 11.34
CA PHE A 87 -5.77 -11.63 11.70
C PHE A 87 -6.82 -10.72 11.05
N SER A 88 -7.44 -9.89 11.85
CA SER A 88 -8.54 -9.03 11.44
C SER A 88 -8.23 -7.56 11.78
N ASN A 89 -8.41 -6.66 10.83
CA ASN A 89 -8.27 -5.22 11.03
C ASN A 89 -9.50 -4.57 11.71
N LYS A 90 -10.23 -5.30 12.55
CA LYS A 90 -11.41 -4.82 13.26
C LYS A 90 -11.04 -3.97 14.46
N LYS A 91 -12.02 -3.20 14.94
CA LYS A 91 -11.87 -2.29 16.09
C LYS A 91 -11.40 -3.03 17.35
N GLU A 92 -11.93 -4.22 17.59
CA GLU A 92 -11.60 -5.04 18.77
C GLU A 92 -10.14 -5.49 18.75
N THR A 93 -9.64 -5.96 17.59
CA THR A 93 -8.23 -6.36 17.44
C THR A 93 -7.29 -5.19 17.69
N TRP A 94 -7.62 -4.02 17.14
CA TRP A 94 -6.79 -2.83 17.36
C TRP A 94 -6.89 -2.30 18.78
N ALA A 95 -8.05 -2.37 19.44
CA ALA A 95 -8.19 -2.02 20.85
C ALA A 95 -7.31 -2.91 21.73
N PHE A 96 -7.29 -4.23 21.47
CA PHE A 96 -6.42 -5.17 22.15
C PHE A 96 -4.93 -4.84 21.95
N ILE A 97 -4.48 -4.67 20.70
CA ILE A 97 -3.07 -4.35 20.38
C ILE A 97 -2.65 -3.03 21.05
N HIS A 98 -3.48 -1.99 20.99
CA HIS A 98 -3.17 -0.69 21.61
C HIS A 98 -3.13 -0.78 23.13
N SER A 99 -4.03 -1.54 23.74
CA SER A 99 -4.04 -1.77 25.20
C SER A 99 -2.77 -2.48 25.66
N GLU A 100 -2.38 -3.54 24.97
CA GLU A 100 -1.15 -4.28 25.30
C GLU A 100 0.13 -3.46 25.02
N MET A 101 0.12 -2.68 23.94
CA MET A 101 1.21 -1.73 23.66
C MET A 101 1.38 -0.71 24.79
N ASP A 102 0.28 -0.09 25.26
CA ASP A 102 0.32 0.93 26.32
C ASP A 102 0.78 0.37 27.67
N LYS A 103 0.41 -0.89 27.98
CA LYS A 103 0.91 -1.59 29.19
C LYS A 103 2.44 -1.77 29.15
N ARG A 104 3.02 -2.02 27.98
CA ARG A 104 4.47 -2.29 27.80
C ARG A 104 5.28 -1.01 27.63
N VAL A 105 4.74 -0.05 26.89
CA VAL A 105 5.39 1.23 26.60
C VAL A 105 4.37 2.34 26.70
N ARG A 106 4.19 2.83 27.94
CA ARG A 106 3.19 3.84 28.25
C ARG A 106 3.38 5.12 27.45
N GLY A 107 2.29 5.58 26.85
CA GLY A 107 2.27 6.84 26.10
C GLY A 107 2.93 6.78 24.72
N LEU A 108 3.30 5.60 24.22
CA LEU A 108 3.82 5.44 22.86
C LEU A 108 2.73 5.78 21.83
N LYS A 109 2.96 6.81 21.01
CA LYS A 109 1.99 7.25 19.98
C LYS A 109 2.17 6.46 18.69
N PRO A 110 1.07 5.96 18.08
CA PRO A 110 1.13 5.29 16.78
C PRO A 110 1.63 6.21 15.67
N LYS A 111 2.62 5.75 14.90
CA LYS A 111 3.13 6.44 13.72
C LYS A 111 2.23 6.23 12.51
N SER A 112 2.22 7.22 11.63
CA SER A 112 1.59 7.09 10.31
C SER A 112 2.20 5.93 9.54
N GLY A 113 1.37 5.05 8.99
CA GLY A 113 1.80 3.87 8.24
C GLY A 113 2.11 2.63 9.08
N ALA A 114 2.22 2.72 10.43
CA ALA A 114 2.56 1.57 11.28
C ALA A 114 1.59 0.39 11.10
N LYS A 115 0.28 0.66 11.01
CA LYS A 115 -0.73 -0.38 10.73
C LYS A 115 -0.52 -1.07 9.38
N TYR A 116 -0.14 -0.32 8.35
CA TYR A 116 0.15 -0.89 7.04
C TYR A 116 1.35 -1.83 7.11
N TRP A 117 2.45 -1.38 7.69
CA TRP A 117 3.68 -2.17 7.77
C TRP A 117 3.53 -3.39 8.66
N LEU A 118 2.78 -3.28 9.77
CA LEU A 118 2.43 -4.44 10.58
C LEU A 118 1.64 -5.49 9.79
N ASN A 119 0.61 -5.06 9.04
CA ASN A 119 -0.15 -5.98 8.19
C ASN A 119 0.74 -6.66 7.14
N ARG A 120 1.72 -5.93 6.57
CA ARG A 120 2.70 -6.50 5.63
C ARG A 120 3.60 -7.53 6.31
N TRP A 121 4.05 -7.24 7.52
CA TRP A 121 4.87 -8.15 8.31
C TRP A 121 4.09 -9.44 8.65
N ILE A 122 2.88 -9.32 9.17
CA ILE A 122 2.03 -10.47 9.47
C ILE A 122 1.80 -11.33 8.21
N GLU A 123 1.41 -10.70 7.10
CA GLU A 123 1.15 -11.39 5.84
C GLU A 123 2.41 -12.10 5.30
N ASN A 124 3.58 -11.48 5.42
CA ASN A 124 4.85 -12.06 5.04
C ASN A 124 5.15 -13.31 5.89
N LYS A 125 5.08 -13.19 7.23
CA LYS A 125 5.31 -14.31 8.17
C LYS A 125 4.41 -15.50 7.87
N LEU A 126 3.11 -15.26 7.81
CA LEU A 126 2.13 -16.32 7.56
C LEU A 126 2.25 -16.95 6.17
N SER A 127 2.64 -16.17 5.14
CA SER A 127 2.84 -16.69 3.78
C SER A 127 4.06 -17.61 3.66
N HIS A 128 5.05 -17.46 4.54
CA HIS A 128 6.20 -18.37 4.66
C HIS A 128 5.96 -19.54 5.61
N GLY A 129 4.75 -19.67 6.14
CA GLY A 129 4.39 -20.77 7.06
C GLY A 129 4.91 -20.57 8.49
N GLU A 130 5.40 -19.38 8.82
CA GLU A 130 5.86 -19.09 10.17
C GLU A 130 4.65 -18.97 11.13
N LYS A 131 4.78 -19.55 12.31
CA LYS A 131 3.79 -19.42 13.39
C LYS A 131 4.15 -18.19 14.21
N ILE A 132 3.25 -17.23 14.27
CA ILE A 132 3.37 -16.02 15.09
C ILE A 132 2.22 -15.94 16.07
N THR A 133 2.48 -15.38 17.25
CA THR A 133 1.48 -15.10 18.29
C THR A 133 1.02 -13.66 18.24
N TYR A 134 -0.05 -13.31 18.95
CA TYR A 134 -0.42 -11.90 19.14
C TYR A 134 0.64 -11.14 19.95
N ASP A 135 1.44 -11.83 20.76
CA ASP A 135 2.60 -11.22 21.43
C ASP A 135 3.63 -10.73 20.43
N ASP A 136 3.98 -11.55 19.44
CA ASP A 136 4.89 -11.17 18.35
C ASP A 136 4.34 -9.98 17.54
N VAL A 137 3.02 -9.95 17.28
CA VAL A 137 2.35 -8.85 16.60
C VAL A 137 2.46 -7.55 17.40
N ILE A 138 2.27 -7.60 18.72
CA ILE A 138 2.37 -6.43 19.60
C ILE A 138 3.83 -5.95 19.68
N CYS A 139 4.78 -6.86 19.82
CA CYS A 139 6.21 -6.54 19.82
C CYS A 139 6.62 -5.85 18.51
N GLU A 140 6.21 -6.39 17.37
CA GLU A 140 6.51 -5.76 16.07
C GLU A 140 5.82 -4.40 15.93
N TYR A 141 4.58 -4.24 16.44
CA TYR A 141 3.90 -2.95 16.41
C TYR A 141 4.61 -1.91 17.26
N ILE A 142 5.10 -2.29 18.44
CA ILE A 142 5.92 -1.44 19.30
C ILE A 142 7.19 -1.04 18.56
N ARG A 143 7.93 -2.00 17.99
CA ARG A 143 9.15 -1.76 17.23
C ARG A 143 8.95 -0.75 16.10
N LEU A 144 7.87 -0.90 15.32
CA LEU A 144 7.53 0.04 14.24
C LEU A 144 7.29 1.45 14.77
N ASN A 145 6.62 1.59 15.93
CA ASN A 145 6.31 2.90 16.50
C ASN A 145 7.50 3.54 17.22
N GLN A 146 8.49 2.76 17.66
CA GLN A 146 9.75 3.24 18.25
C GLN A 146 10.84 3.52 17.19
N THR A 147 10.68 3.08 15.94
CA THR A 147 11.64 3.35 14.86
C THR A 147 11.95 4.85 14.80
N GLU A 148 13.23 5.21 14.73
CA GLU A 148 13.62 6.61 14.58
C GLU A 148 13.10 7.21 13.25
N GLY A 149 12.72 8.48 13.28
CA GLY A 149 12.21 9.19 12.11
C GLY A 149 10.86 8.67 11.60
N ARG A 150 10.65 8.77 10.31
CA ARG A 150 9.42 8.33 9.61
C ARG A 150 9.55 6.89 9.15
N LEU A 151 8.46 6.14 9.21
CA LEU A 151 8.40 4.83 8.56
C LEU A 151 8.48 5.00 7.02
N PRO A 152 8.94 3.95 6.29
CA PRO A 152 8.99 3.97 4.85
C PRO A 152 7.63 4.35 4.24
N GLN A 153 7.67 5.08 3.14
CA GLN A 153 6.46 5.48 2.42
C GLN A 153 5.73 4.24 1.87
N ILE A 154 4.41 4.27 1.92
CA ILE A 154 3.57 3.21 1.35
C ILE A 154 3.59 3.38 -0.17
N PRO A 155 4.12 2.41 -0.96
CA PRO A 155 4.36 2.59 -2.39
C PRO A 155 3.11 2.95 -3.21
N SER A 156 1.95 2.41 -2.86
CA SER A 156 0.67 2.69 -3.54
C SER A 156 0.04 4.03 -3.16
N CYS A 157 0.56 4.72 -2.12
CA CYS A 157 0.05 6.00 -1.64
C CYS A 157 0.74 7.19 -2.31
N LYS A 158 1.00 7.13 -3.62
CA LYS A 158 1.76 8.14 -4.39
C LYS A 158 1.29 9.57 -4.11
N PHE A 159 -0.01 9.81 -4.07
CA PHE A 159 -0.59 11.13 -3.75
C PHE A 159 -0.20 11.60 -2.33
N ASN A 160 -0.45 10.79 -1.31
CA ASN A 160 -0.15 11.18 0.07
C ASN A 160 1.36 11.36 0.30
N ASN A 161 2.17 10.49 -0.32
CA ASN A 161 3.63 10.59 -0.27
C ASN A 161 4.08 11.93 -0.88
N PHE A 162 3.57 12.28 -2.07
CA PHE A 162 3.90 13.54 -2.73
C PHE A 162 3.52 14.75 -1.87
N ILE A 163 2.28 14.79 -1.35
CA ILE A 163 1.84 15.91 -0.50
C ILE A 163 2.72 16.04 0.75
N SER A 164 3.04 14.91 1.39
CA SER A 164 3.91 14.90 2.56
C SER A 164 5.32 15.42 2.24
N ASP A 165 5.92 14.96 1.14
CA ASP A 165 7.25 15.38 0.74
C ASP A 165 7.27 16.84 0.30
N TYR A 166 6.24 17.31 -0.42
CA TYR A 166 6.11 18.70 -0.83
C TYR A 166 6.09 19.63 0.39
N LEU A 167 5.21 19.36 1.36
CA LEU A 167 5.09 20.17 2.58
C LEU A 167 6.33 20.11 3.48
N THR A 168 7.12 19.05 3.38
CA THR A 168 8.36 18.91 4.15
C THR A 168 9.53 19.67 3.51
N ASN A 169 9.60 19.72 2.19
CA ASN A 169 10.78 20.19 1.46
C ASN A 169 10.61 21.59 0.84
N GLU A 170 9.37 22.08 0.64
CA GLU A 170 9.11 23.43 0.18
C GLU A 170 8.87 24.36 1.38
N LYS A 171 9.71 25.38 1.50
CA LYS A 171 9.65 26.33 2.63
C LYS A 171 8.32 27.10 2.62
N ASN A 172 7.63 27.14 3.76
CA ASN A 172 6.34 27.83 3.94
C ASN A 172 5.22 27.36 3.00
N ALA A 173 5.34 26.16 2.43
CA ALA A 173 4.36 25.64 1.50
C ALA A 173 3.02 25.34 2.16
N THR A 174 1.96 25.66 1.48
CA THR A 174 0.59 25.35 1.87
C THR A 174 0.11 24.05 1.24
N ARG A 175 -0.90 23.42 1.85
CA ARG A 175 -1.55 22.24 1.26
C ARG A 175 -2.19 22.55 -0.10
N LYS A 176 -2.66 23.79 -0.31
CA LYS A 176 -3.25 24.22 -1.59
C LYS A 176 -2.20 24.17 -2.70
N GLU A 177 -1.03 24.73 -2.48
CA GLU A 177 0.08 24.68 -3.44
C GLU A 177 0.54 23.24 -3.73
N ALA A 178 0.60 22.40 -2.70
CA ALA A 178 0.91 20.97 -2.88
C ALA A 178 -0.12 20.26 -3.76
N LEU A 179 -1.42 20.57 -3.63
CA LEU A 179 -2.48 20.03 -4.47
C LEU A 179 -2.39 20.51 -5.92
N GLU A 180 -2.09 21.79 -6.14
CA GLU A 180 -1.88 22.36 -7.48
C GLU A 180 -0.67 21.71 -8.17
N ALA A 181 0.45 21.55 -7.45
CA ALA A 181 1.64 20.87 -7.92
C ALA A 181 1.37 19.39 -8.27
N TRP A 182 0.61 18.69 -7.40
CA TRP A 182 0.19 17.32 -7.68
C TRP A 182 -0.67 17.20 -8.92
N ASN A 183 -1.64 18.09 -9.12
CA ASN A 183 -2.52 18.05 -10.29
C ASN A 183 -1.72 18.19 -11.58
N LYS A 184 -0.72 19.06 -11.61
CA LYS A 184 0.20 19.17 -12.76
C LYS A 184 1.00 17.88 -12.96
N LEU A 185 1.63 17.34 -11.91
CA LEU A 185 2.43 16.12 -11.99
C LEU A 185 1.59 14.90 -12.40
N LYS A 186 0.35 14.80 -11.91
CA LYS A 186 -0.55 13.68 -12.18
C LYS A 186 -0.76 13.45 -13.68
N ASP A 187 -0.85 14.52 -14.46
CA ASP A 187 -1.13 14.48 -15.91
C ASP A 187 0.15 14.35 -16.76
N MET A 188 1.33 14.49 -16.17
CA MET A 188 2.61 14.31 -16.86
C MET A 188 2.93 12.82 -17.08
N LYS A 189 3.63 12.48 -18.17
CA LYS A 189 4.21 11.15 -18.42
C LYS A 189 5.52 10.96 -17.63
N ALA A 190 5.48 11.12 -16.33
CA ALA A 190 6.65 11.09 -15.46
C ALA A 190 6.31 10.38 -14.14
N LYS A 191 7.34 9.95 -13.42
CA LYS A 191 7.18 9.31 -12.10
C LYS A 191 6.44 10.23 -11.13
N LYS A 192 5.52 9.69 -10.34
CA LYS A 192 4.61 10.44 -9.45
C LYS A 192 5.23 10.62 -8.06
N ASP A 193 6.36 11.32 -7.99
CA ASP A 193 7.04 11.64 -6.73
C ASP A 193 7.51 13.12 -6.72
N TYR A 194 7.83 13.61 -5.53
CA TYR A 194 8.28 14.99 -5.33
C TYR A 194 9.58 15.31 -6.06
N ILE A 195 10.53 14.38 -6.12
CA ILE A 195 11.83 14.59 -6.77
C ILE A 195 11.65 14.86 -8.26
N THR A 196 10.79 14.05 -8.89
CA THR A 196 10.45 14.22 -10.31
C THR A 196 9.75 15.54 -10.57
N TRP A 197 8.80 15.93 -9.72
CA TRP A 197 8.14 17.22 -9.82
C TRP A 197 9.13 18.39 -9.69
N LYS A 198 10.03 18.32 -8.70
CA LYS A 198 11.03 19.35 -8.45
C LYS A 198 11.97 19.56 -9.66
N LYS A 199 12.40 18.48 -10.29
CA LYS A 199 13.21 18.55 -11.51
C LYS A 199 12.47 19.24 -12.65
N ASN A 200 11.22 18.86 -12.90
CA ASN A 200 10.42 19.42 -13.99
C ASN A 200 9.93 20.86 -13.74
N LYS A 201 9.90 21.35 -12.48
CA LYS A 201 9.58 22.74 -12.17
C LYS A 201 10.71 23.70 -12.56
N ASN A 202 11.95 23.22 -12.56
CA ASN A 202 13.15 24.02 -12.81
C ASN A 202 13.62 23.95 -14.28
N THR A 203 12.86 23.25 -15.14
CA THR A 203 13.03 23.19 -16.59
C THR A 203 11.98 24.03 -17.28
#